data_79357fe0304340d0cc0a51b1f5b2186c
#
_entry.id   79357fe0304340d0cc0a51b1f5b2186c
#
_cell.length_a   1.000
_cell.length_b   1.000
_cell.length_c   1.000
_cell.angle_alpha   90.00
_cell.angle_beta   90.00
_cell.angle_gamma   90.00
#
_symmetry.space_group_name_H-M   'P 1'
#
loop_
_entity.id
_entity.type
_entity.pdbx_description
1 polymer ?
#
loop_
_entity_poly.entity_id
_entity_poly.type
_entity_poly.pdbx_seq_one_letter_code
_entity_poly.pdbx_strand_id
1 'polypeptide(L)'
;MVSAPGLDEFLNQVRVEATVGAVMATVLEGTWERIGAGFRTALTTALERTDEWVGGPDSKPLNDVETLRRCADELIGGPVGVVAAMHGGSIELVDVSVGDEERRVDVTMKGACRGCPAAIMTLHQRLEHQLSLRLREPVTVREI
;
A
#
# COMPACT_ATOMS: atom_id res chain seq x y z
N MET A 1 -14.76 0.08 -1.28
CA MET A 1 -15.00 1.53 -1.37
C MET A 1 -15.39 2.05 0.01
N VAL A 2 -14.87 3.18 0.43
CA VAL A 2 -15.25 3.84 1.69
C VAL A 2 -15.96 5.15 1.39
N SER A 3 -16.88 5.55 2.27
CA SER A 3 -17.50 6.86 2.33
C SER A 3 -16.96 7.61 3.54
N ALA A 4 -16.68 8.90 3.39
CA ALA A 4 -16.18 9.76 4.44
C ALA A 4 -16.78 11.17 4.28
N PRO A 5 -16.97 11.90 5.40
CA PRO A 5 -17.51 13.25 5.35
C PRO A 5 -16.70 14.17 4.46
N GLY A 6 -17.36 14.88 3.55
CA GLY A 6 -16.73 15.77 2.59
C GLY A 6 -16.22 15.11 1.30
N LEU A 7 -16.23 13.78 1.20
CA LEU A 7 -15.92 13.07 -0.05
C LEU A 7 -17.15 12.75 -0.89
N ASP A 8 -18.35 12.99 -0.36
CA ASP A 8 -19.63 12.63 -1.02
C ASP A 8 -19.79 13.29 -2.39
N GLU A 9 -19.29 14.50 -2.58
CA GLU A 9 -19.33 15.21 -3.86
C GLU A 9 -18.48 14.56 -4.97
N PHE A 10 -17.52 13.69 -4.58
CA PHE A 10 -16.61 12.99 -5.50
C PHE A 10 -16.98 11.53 -5.75
N LEU A 11 -18.00 10.98 -5.10
CA LEU A 11 -18.34 9.54 -5.17
C LEU A 11 -18.57 9.01 -6.57
N ASN A 12 -19.06 9.85 -7.48
CA ASN A 12 -19.30 9.47 -8.88
C ASN A 12 -18.04 9.62 -9.75
N GLN A 13 -17.05 10.37 -9.31
CA GLN A 13 -15.85 10.71 -10.06
C GLN A 13 -14.61 9.97 -9.56
N VAL A 14 -14.57 9.62 -8.28
CA VAL A 14 -13.41 9.00 -7.63
C VAL A 14 -13.86 7.83 -6.76
N ARG A 15 -13.23 6.69 -6.97
CA ARG A 15 -13.33 5.55 -6.04
C ARG A 15 -12.26 5.73 -4.96
N VAL A 16 -12.66 5.67 -3.70
CA VAL A 16 -11.78 5.73 -2.55
C VAL A 16 -11.74 4.38 -1.83
N GLU A 17 -10.56 3.84 -1.64
CA GLU A 17 -10.31 2.59 -0.93
C GLU A 17 -9.31 2.86 0.20
N ALA A 18 -9.74 2.62 1.43
CA ALA A 18 -8.87 2.70 2.59
C ALA A 18 -8.25 1.34 2.89
N THR A 19 -6.96 1.34 3.10
CA THR A 19 -6.19 0.18 3.53
C THR A 19 -5.38 0.56 4.77
N VAL A 20 -4.63 -0.37 5.33
CA VAL A 20 -3.83 -0.09 6.53
C VAL A 20 -2.74 0.94 6.21
N GLY A 21 -2.83 2.10 6.85
CA GLY A 21 -1.88 3.19 6.71
C GLY A 21 -1.86 3.87 5.34
N ALA A 22 -2.84 3.59 4.47
CA ALA A 22 -2.92 4.21 3.15
C ALA A 22 -4.36 4.39 2.66
N VAL A 23 -4.54 5.41 1.84
CA VAL A 23 -5.79 5.62 1.10
C VAL A 23 -5.44 5.66 -0.38
N MET A 24 -6.14 4.86 -1.17
CA MET A 24 -6.01 4.86 -2.61
C MET A 24 -7.24 5.51 -3.24
N ALA A 25 -7.00 6.37 -4.22
CA ALA A 25 -8.04 7.06 -4.96
C ALA A 25 -7.87 6.80 -6.45
N THR A 26 -8.92 6.30 -7.08
CA THR A 26 -8.94 6.02 -8.52
C THR A 26 -9.99 6.87 -9.20
N VAL A 27 -9.60 7.63 -10.22
CA VAL A 27 -10.53 8.40 -11.02
C VAL A 27 -11.38 7.46 -11.87
N LEU A 28 -12.68 7.59 -11.74
CA LEU A 28 -13.68 6.87 -12.53
C LEU A 28 -14.17 7.69 -13.71
N GLU A 29 -14.33 9.01 -13.51
CA GLU A 29 -14.79 9.93 -14.53
C GLU A 29 -14.05 11.26 -14.41
N GLY A 30 -13.57 11.80 -15.54
CA GLY A 30 -12.80 13.02 -15.59
C GLY A 30 -11.29 12.78 -15.53
N THR A 31 -10.54 13.78 -15.11
CA THR A 31 -9.07 13.73 -15.00
C THR A 31 -8.60 14.31 -13.68
N TRP A 32 -7.41 13.88 -13.24
CA TRP A 32 -6.79 14.44 -12.02
C TRP A 32 -6.49 15.92 -12.13
N GLU A 33 -6.18 16.43 -13.30
CA GLU A 33 -5.95 17.88 -13.52
C GLU A 33 -7.19 18.69 -13.17
N ARG A 34 -8.37 18.14 -13.42
CA ARG A 34 -9.65 18.83 -13.20
C ARG A 34 -10.13 18.73 -11.76
N ILE A 35 -10.04 17.55 -11.15
CA ILE A 35 -10.66 17.28 -9.86
C ILE A 35 -9.65 17.21 -8.70
N GLY A 36 -8.36 17.05 -8.99
CA GLY A 36 -7.34 16.70 -8.01
C GLY A 36 -7.16 17.70 -6.87
N ALA A 37 -7.24 19.02 -7.15
CA ALA A 37 -7.08 20.03 -6.11
C ALA A 37 -8.25 20.00 -5.10
N GLY A 38 -9.49 19.96 -5.60
CA GLY A 38 -10.69 19.88 -4.76
C GLY A 38 -10.72 18.56 -3.97
N PHE A 39 -10.45 17.45 -4.64
CA PHE A 39 -10.39 16.13 -4.00
C PHE A 39 -9.32 16.05 -2.91
N ARG A 40 -8.13 16.60 -3.15
CA ARG A 40 -7.05 16.62 -2.15
C ARG A 40 -7.47 17.39 -0.89
N THR A 41 -8.10 18.54 -1.04
CA THR A 41 -8.60 19.32 0.08
C THR A 41 -9.65 18.56 0.88
N ALA A 42 -10.62 17.96 0.18
CA ALA A 42 -11.67 17.15 0.80
C ALA A 42 -11.10 15.93 1.52
N LEU A 43 -10.13 15.23 0.90
CA LEU A 43 -9.47 14.07 1.51
C LEU A 43 -8.67 14.47 2.75
N THR A 44 -7.94 15.59 2.73
CA THR A 44 -7.20 16.07 3.90
C THR A 44 -8.13 16.31 5.08
N THR A 45 -9.27 16.96 4.85
CA THR A 45 -10.30 17.17 5.87
C THR A 45 -10.89 15.85 6.38
N ALA A 46 -11.18 14.92 5.48
CA ALA A 46 -11.72 13.60 5.84
C ALA A 46 -10.73 12.78 6.69
N LEU A 47 -9.42 12.89 6.44
CA LEU A 47 -8.38 12.20 7.21
C LEU A 47 -8.25 12.70 8.65
N GLU A 48 -8.74 13.88 8.98
CA GLU A 48 -8.81 14.39 10.34
C GLU A 48 -9.92 13.71 11.17
N ARG A 49 -10.87 13.04 10.50
CA ARG A 49 -12.05 12.40 11.11
C ARG A 49 -12.23 10.97 10.61
N THR A 50 -11.19 10.15 10.76
CA THR A 50 -11.21 8.76 10.28
C THR A 50 -12.19 7.85 11.02
N ASP A 51 -12.60 8.24 12.22
CA ASP A 51 -13.66 7.59 13.02
C ASP A 51 -15.06 7.71 12.39
N GLU A 52 -15.27 8.70 11.54
CA GLU A 52 -16.51 8.89 10.79
C GLU A 52 -16.55 8.15 9.44
N TRP A 53 -15.48 7.44 9.08
CA TRP A 53 -15.44 6.71 7.82
C TRP A 53 -16.29 5.44 7.87
N VAL A 54 -17.06 5.23 6.83
CA VAL A 54 -17.94 4.06 6.70
C VAL A 54 -17.48 3.18 5.56
N GLY A 55 -17.26 1.90 5.84
CA GLY A 55 -16.95 0.90 4.83
C GLY A 55 -18.15 0.62 3.94
N GLY A 56 -17.91 0.43 2.64
CA GLY A 56 -18.91 -0.02 1.69
C GLY A 56 -19.28 -1.51 1.87
N PRO A 57 -20.20 -2.03 1.03
CA PRO A 57 -20.67 -3.43 1.12
C PRO A 57 -19.56 -4.47 1.03
N ASP A 58 -18.48 -4.16 0.31
CA ASP A 58 -17.34 -5.05 0.11
C ASP A 58 -16.28 -4.93 1.22
N SER A 59 -16.48 -4.05 2.19
CA SER A 59 -15.57 -3.88 3.33
C SER A 59 -15.65 -5.09 4.24
N LYS A 60 -14.49 -5.66 4.55
CA LYS A 60 -14.35 -6.73 5.53
C LYS A 60 -13.13 -6.48 6.42
N PRO A 61 -13.19 -6.85 7.71
CA PRO A 61 -12.02 -6.81 8.55
C PRO A 61 -10.99 -7.81 8.04
N LEU A 62 -9.71 -7.42 8.08
CA LEU A 62 -8.58 -8.28 7.77
C LEU A 62 -7.95 -8.74 9.10
N ASN A 63 -7.51 -10.00 9.17
CA ASN A 63 -6.64 -10.44 10.25
C ASN A 63 -5.19 -9.95 10.01
N ASP A 64 -4.30 -10.17 10.99
CA ASP A 64 -2.93 -9.64 10.93
C ASP A 64 -2.14 -10.17 9.72
N VAL A 65 -2.33 -11.44 9.36
CA VAL A 65 -1.66 -12.06 8.20
C VAL A 65 -2.17 -11.44 6.90
N GLU A 66 -3.48 -11.30 6.75
CA GLU A 66 -4.11 -10.68 5.57
C GLU A 66 -3.71 -9.20 5.45
N THR A 67 -3.64 -8.50 6.57
CA THR A 67 -3.19 -7.10 6.64
C THR A 67 -1.75 -6.96 6.16
N LEU A 68 -0.83 -7.80 6.67
CA LEU A 68 0.57 -7.78 6.26
C LEU A 68 0.72 -8.13 4.78
N ARG A 69 0.02 -9.17 4.31
CA ARG A 69 0.02 -9.59 2.90
C ARG A 69 -0.45 -8.47 1.98
N ARG A 70 -1.56 -7.84 2.31
CA ARG A 70 -2.11 -6.74 1.51
C ARG A 70 -1.17 -5.54 1.45
N CYS A 71 -0.59 -5.14 2.57
CA CYS A 71 0.40 -4.06 2.59
C CYS A 71 1.62 -4.39 1.73
N ALA A 72 2.11 -5.63 1.80
CA ALA A 72 3.24 -6.08 1.00
C ALA A 72 2.91 -6.10 -0.51
N ASP A 73 1.75 -6.64 -0.90
CA ASP A 73 1.29 -6.66 -2.29
C ASP A 73 1.15 -5.25 -2.87
N GLU A 74 0.58 -4.31 -2.13
CA GLU A 74 0.43 -2.92 -2.56
C GLU A 74 1.77 -2.22 -2.74
N LEU A 75 2.74 -2.44 -1.86
CA LEU A 75 4.07 -1.84 -1.96
C LEU A 75 4.88 -2.47 -3.10
N ILE A 76 4.82 -3.77 -3.26
CA ILE A 76 5.50 -4.51 -4.33
C ILE A 76 4.89 -4.18 -5.70
N GLY A 77 3.57 -4.07 -5.78
CA GLY A 77 2.87 -3.64 -6.99
C GLY A 77 2.96 -2.14 -7.30
N GLY A 78 3.47 -1.36 -6.36
CA GLY A 78 3.57 0.10 -6.41
C GLY A 78 5.00 0.61 -6.26
N PRO A 79 5.29 1.42 -5.19
CA PRO A 79 6.55 2.17 -5.10
C PRO A 79 7.82 1.31 -5.09
N VAL A 80 7.78 0.14 -4.46
CA VAL A 80 8.95 -0.76 -4.39
C VAL A 80 9.17 -1.46 -5.73
N GLY A 81 8.10 -1.95 -6.35
CA GLY A 81 8.18 -2.61 -7.66
C GLY A 81 8.64 -1.66 -8.79
N VAL A 82 8.23 -0.40 -8.73
CA VAL A 82 8.72 0.63 -9.67
C VAL A 82 10.24 0.79 -9.59
N VAL A 83 10.80 0.83 -8.38
CA VAL A 83 12.25 0.93 -8.19
C VAL A 83 12.96 -0.32 -8.75
N ALA A 84 12.44 -1.51 -8.51
CA ALA A 84 12.99 -2.74 -9.09
C ALA A 84 12.97 -2.71 -10.62
N ALA A 85 11.85 -2.28 -11.21
CA ALA A 85 11.71 -2.18 -12.68
C ALA A 85 12.66 -1.15 -13.30
N MET A 86 12.93 -0.04 -12.64
CA MET A 86 13.91 0.96 -13.09
C MET A 86 15.32 0.39 -13.23
N HIS A 87 15.65 -0.65 -12.49
CA HIS A 87 16.93 -1.38 -12.57
C HIS A 87 16.86 -2.64 -13.43
N GLY A 88 15.78 -2.83 -14.18
CA GLY A 88 15.60 -3.99 -15.08
C GLY A 88 15.26 -5.30 -14.37
N GLY A 89 14.80 -5.23 -13.13
CA GLY A 89 14.41 -6.40 -12.35
C GLY A 89 12.97 -6.33 -11.87
N SER A 90 12.59 -7.31 -11.05
CA SER A 90 11.32 -7.35 -10.35
C SER A 90 11.48 -7.99 -8.98
N ILE A 91 10.53 -7.69 -8.11
CA ILE A 91 10.38 -8.29 -6.78
C ILE A 91 8.99 -8.92 -6.70
N GLU A 92 8.90 -10.11 -6.17
CA GLU A 92 7.63 -10.84 -6.01
C GLU A 92 7.45 -11.30 -4.58
N LEU A 93 6.22 -11.19 -4.08
CA LEU A 93 5.83 -11.70 -2.78
C LEU A 93 5.72 -13.23 -2.86
N VAL A 94 6.38 -13.92 -1.95
CA VAL A 94 6.30 -15.37 -1.83
C VAL A 94 5.37 -15.78 -0.69
N ASP A 95 5.64 -15.27 0.52
CA ASP A 95 4.82 -15.57 1.69
C ASP A 95 4.93 -14.48 2.76
N VAL A 96 3.99 -14.49 3.71
CA VAL A 96 4.01 -13.65 4.89
C VAL A 96 3.73 -14.49 6.13
N SER A 97 4.35 -14.13 7.25
CA SER A 97 4.08 -14.76 8.54
C SER A 97 4.01 -13.73 9.65
N VAL A 98 3.10 -13.96 10.58
CA VAL A 98 2.92 -13.15 11.79
C VAL A 98 3.08 -14.06 13.00
N GLY A 99 4.14 -13.85 13.76
CA GLY A 99 4.38 -14.49 15.05
C GLY A 99 4.16 -13.52 16.21
N ASP A 100 4.39 -13.97 17.43
CA ASP A 100 4.18 -13.16 18.63
C ASP A 100 5.12 -11.95 18.71
N GLU A 101 6.34 -12.08 18.21
CA GLU A 101 7.37 -11.03 18.25
C GLU A 101 7.90 -10.62 16.88
N GLU A 102 7.53 -11.33 15.82
CA GLU A 102 8.07 -11.11 14.48
C GLU A 102 6.97 -11.10 13.41
N ARG A 103 7.03 -10.08 12.56
CA ARG A 103 6.32 -10.04 11.27
C ARG A 103 7.34 -10.19 10.16
N ARG A 104 7.14 -11.17 9.29
CA ARG A 104 8.07 -11.49 8.22
C ARG A 104 7.39 -11.51 6.86
N VAL A 105 8.08 -10.98 5.88
CA VAL A 105 7.69 -11.00 4.46
C VAL A 105 8.80 -11.69 3.67
N ASP A 106 8.48 -12.78 3.04
CA ASP A 106 9.38 -13.53 2.17
C ASP A 106 9.15 -13.10 0.71
N VAL A 107 10.22 -12.69 0.06
CA VAL A 107 10.20 -12.21 -1.33
C VAL A 107 11.21 -12.96 -2.17
N THR A 108 11.02 -12.94 -3.49
CA THR A 108 12.04 -13.37 -4.46
C THR A 108 12.30 -12.26 -5.46
N MET A 109 13.55 -12.15 -5.89
CA MET A 109 13.97 -11.17 -6.88
C MET A 109 14.28 -11.83 -8.21
N LYS A 110 13.92 -11.15 -9.30
CA LYS A 110 14.13 -11.62 -10.68
C LYS A 110 14.79 -10.55 -11.54
N GLY A 111 15.31 -10.97 -12.69
CA GLY A 111 15.96 -10.08 -13.63
C GLY A 111 17.28 -9.51 -13.09
N ALA A 112 17.56 -8.25 -13.41
CA ALA A 112 18.81 -7.59 -13.01
C ALA A 112 18.97 -7.40 -11.49
N CYS A 113 17.89 -7.47 -10.71
CA CYS A 113 17.95 -7.42 -9.25
C CYS A 113 18.46 -8.71 -8.63
N ARG A 114 18.36 -9.84 -9.34
CA ARG A 114 18.85 -11.14 -8.88
C ARG A 114 20.36 -11.17 -8.86
N GLY A 115 20.93 -11.45 -7.70
CA GLY A 115 22.38 -11.55 -7.54
C GLY A 115 23.13 -10.22 -7.49
N CYS A 116 22.44 -9.07 -7.48
CA CYS A 116 23.04 -7.78 -7.24
C CYS A 116 22.91 -7.39 -5.74
N PRO A 117 23.98 -7.48 -4.93
CA PRO A 117 23.88 -7.24 -3.48
C PRO A 117 23.35 -5.86 -3.12
N ALA A 118 23.74 -4.85 -3.90
CA ALA A 118 23.29 -3.47 -3.66
C ALA A 118 21.80 -3.29 -3.94
N ALA A 119 21.27 -3.87 -5.02
CA ALA A 119 19.85 -3.81 -5.34
C ALA A 119 19.01 -4.58 -4.33
N ILE A 120 19.45 -5.78 -3.95
CA ILE A 120 18.81 -6.60 -2.93
C ILE A 120 18.69 -5.82 -1.61
N MET A 121 19.82 -5.30 -1.11
CA MET A 121 19.83 -4.54 0.15
C MET A 121 18.90 -3.32 0.09
N THR A 122 18.96 -2.55 -0.98
CA THR A 122 18.13 -1.35 -1.14
C THR A 122 16.64 -1.66 -1.19
N LEU A 123 16.25 -2.69 -1.94
CA LEU A 123 14.84 -3.09 -2.04
C LEU A 123 14.30 -3.68 -0.74
N HIS A 124 15.09 -4.52 -0.04
CA HIS A 124 14.74 -5.04 1.27
C HIS A 124 14.52 -3.91 2.29
N GLN A 125 15.49 -3.03 2.44
CA GLN A 125 15.41 -1.91 3.38
C GLN A 125 14.23 -0.99 3.07
N ARG A 126 13.98 -0.73 1.79
CA ARG A 126 12.84 0.09 1.38
C ARG A 126 11.51 -0.57 1.71
N LEU A 127 11.37 -1.87 1.43
CA LEU A 127 10.15 -2.62 1.73
C LEU A 127 9.92 -2.73 3.25
N GLU A 128 10.95 -3.09 4.03
CA GLU A 128 10.88 -3.13 5.49
C GLU A 128 10.48 -1.78 6.08
N HIS A 129 11.11 -0.71 5.63
CA HIS A 129 10.83 0.65 6.12
C HIS A 129 9.38 1.05 5.83
N GLN A 130 8.91 0.85 4.60
CA GLN A 130 7.54 1.19 4.21
C GLN A 130 6.49 0.34 4.93
N LEU A 131 6.73 -0.96 5.09
CA LEU A 131 5.86 -1.83 5.86
C LEU A 131 5.80 -1.43 7.33
N SER A 132 6.94 -1.16 7.94
CA SER A 132 7.02 -0.74 9.35
C SER A 132 6.31 0.59 9.59
N LEU A 133 6.39 1.54 8.65
CA LEU A 133 5.64 2.80 8.72
C LEU A 133 4.12 2.58 8.65
N ARG A 134 3.66 1.72 7.73
CA ARG A 134 2.23 1.45 7.57
C ARG A 134 1.62 0.72 8.75
N LEU A 135 2.34 -0.28 9.27
CA LEU A 135 1.85 -1.13 10.35
C LEU A 135 2.17 -0.59 11.74
N ARG A 136 3.07 0.40 11.83
CA ARG A 136 3.63 0.93 13.09
C ARG A 136 4.28 -0.14 13.96
N GLU A 137 4.82 -1.17 13.31
CA GLU A 137 5.48 -2.31 13.96
C GLU A 137 6.64 -2.78 13.08
N PRO A 138 7.70 -3.36 13.69
CA PRO A 138 8.82 -3.89 12.92
C PRO A 138 8.40 -5.02 11.99
N VAL A 139 8.88 -4.96 10.75
CA VAL A 139 8.68 -6.02 9.75
C VAL A 139 10.04 -6.39 9.18
N THR A 140 10.34 -7.67 9.10
CA THR A 140 11.55 -8.21 8.49
C THR A 140 11.24 -8.72 7.09
N VAL A 141 12.06 -8.33 6.11
CA VAL A 141 11.98 -8.84 4.73
C VAL A 141 13.13 -9.84 4.51
N ARG A 142 12.80 -10.97 3.93
CA ARG A 142 13.78 -12.02 3.62
C ARG A 142 13.67 -12.44 2.16
N GLU A 143 14.79 -12.50 1.46
CA GLU A 143 14.86 -13.13 0.13
C GLU A 143 15.00 -14.64 0.25
N ILE A 144 14.23 -15.34 -0.52
CA ILE A 144 14.27 -16.80 -0.62
C ILE A 144 14.42 -17.29 -2.05
#